data_37dd08c326001c04538f3442f486e569
#
_entry.id   37dd08c326001c04538f3442f486e569
#
_cell.length_a   1.000
_cell.length_b   1.000
_cell.length_c   1.000
_cell.angle_alpha   90.00
_cell.angle_beta   90.00
_cell.angle_gamma   90.00
#
_symmetry.space_group_name_H-M   'P 1'
#
loop_
_entity.id
_entity.type
_entity.pdbx_description
1 polymer ?
#
loop_
_entity_poly.entity_id
_entity_poly.type
_entity_poly.pdbx_seq_one_letter_code
_entity_poly.pdbx_strand_id
1 'polypeptide(L)'
;QTCDYLPHWHMTYEVIMVIAEDLTVIVENERHLLHPGDIMVIPSGVVHEIHTPPTGHRYYFLLDRERLFIIDGLLAVEEALQPCMVIRKGSAPEIEQRVKTAAAEAGVARDRFGLTVARLELSRMLIDLLRRHAQEHGTELNRRVRHKEQTQMLFVDIRDYVMAHCAEDLTPQNMADKSGYSRYHFERLFYDCLGISFHEFLTRQRLTLCKQLLERTDDSITSIAGQSGFGSIATFNRVFQQYEGMSPSAYRKNGAAQSK
;
A
#
# COMPACT_ATOMS: atom_id res chain seq x y z
N GLN A 1 -13.75 -17.95 -21.63
CA GLN A 1 -13.96 -18.17 -20.20
C GLN A 1 -14.09 -16.80 -19.56
N THR A 2 -15.25 -16.48 -18.96
CA THR A 2 -15.43 -15.31 -18.11
C THR A 2 -14.46 -15.44 -16.96
N CYS A 3 -13.51 -14.51 -16.82
CA CYS A 3 -12.65 -14.42 -15.63
C CYS A 3 -13.38 -13.57 -14.59
N ASP A 4 -14.34 -14.16 -13.88
CA ASP A 4 -14.97 -13.48 -12.77
C ASP A 4 -14.04 -13.55 -11.56
N TYR A 5 -13.76 -12.39 -10.97
CA TYR A 5 -13.08 -12.33 -9.69
C TYR A 5 -14.16 -12.39 -8.60
N LEU A 6 -14.22 -13.53 -7.90
CA LEU A 6 -15.13 -13.75 -6.76
C LEU A 6 -14.93 -12.67 -5.69
N PRO A 7 -15.89 -12.47 -4.77
CA PRO A 7 -15.74 -11.51 -3.69
C PRO A 7 -14.42 -11.65 -2.97
N HIS A 8 -13.62 -10.57 -2.97
CA HIS A 8 -12.30 -10.51 -2.36
C HIS A 8 -11.98 -9.09 -1.88
N TRP A 9 -10.91 -8.95 -1.15
CA TRP A 9 -10.36 -7.68 -0.72
C TRP A 9 -8.83 -7.74 -0.71
N HIS A 10 -8.19 -6.59 -0.79
CA HIS A 10 -6.74 -6.48 -0.71
C HIS A 10 -6.31 -5.13 -0.11
N MET A 11 -5.03 -5.02 0.29
CA MET A 11 -4.48 -3.83 0.94
C MET A 11 -3.99 -2.77 -0.04
N THR A 12 -4.30 -2.91 -1.32
CA THR A 12 -3.98 -1.94 -2.36
C THR A 12 -5.20 -1.11 -2.73
N TYR A 13 -5.00 0.11 -3.22
CA TYR A 13 -6.02 0.79 -4.01
C TYR A 13 -6.10 0.12 -5.37
N GLU A 14 -7.29 -0.07 -5.87
CA GLU A 14 -7.51 -0.55 -7.23
C GLU A 14 -8.10 0.57 -8.09
N VAL A 15 -7.44 0.83 -9.23
CA VAL A 15 -7.94 1.77 -10.24
C VAL A 15 -8.26 0.96 -11.47
N ILE A 16 -9.54 0.99 -11.88
CA ILE A 16 -10.05 0.29 -13.05
C ILE A 16 -10.42 1.34 -14.09
N MET A 17 -9.92 1.22 -15.32
CA MET A 17 -10.39 2.02 -16.45
C MET A 17 -10.92 1.09 -17.55
N VAL A 18 -12.18 1.26 -17.89
CA VAL A 18 -12.82 0.50 -18.97
C VAL A 18 -12.46 1.13 -20.33
N ILE A 19 -11.95 0.33 -21.24
CA ILE A 19 -11.56 0.77 -22.59
C ILE A 19 -12.57 0.32 -23.64
N ALA A 20 -13.01 -0.93 -23.54
CA ALA A 20 -13.99 -1.51 -24.46
C ALA A 20 -14.88 -2.51 -23.72
N GLU A 21 -16.16 -2.51 -24.04
CA GLU A 21 -17.26 -3.26 -23.42
C GLU A 21 -17.53 -2.88 -21.97
N ASP A 22 -18.76 -3.07 -21.55
CA ASP A 22 -19.20 -2.75 -20.20
C ASP A 22 -18.60 -3.71 -19.16
N LEU A 23 -18.30 -3.18 -17.98
CA LEU A 23 -17.81 -3.94 -16.84
C LEU A 23 -18.76 -3.82 -15.66
N THR A 24 -19.14 -4.93 -15.05
CA THR A 24 -19.89 -4.91 -13.80
C THR A 24 -18.94 -5.11 -12.63
N VAL A 25 -18.98 -4.20 -11.66
CA VAL A 25 -18.25 -4.32 -10.37
C VAL A 25 -19.28 -4.24 -9.24
N ILE A 26 -19.19 -5.16 -8.28
CA ILE A 26 -20.03 -5.16 -7.08
C ILE A 26 -19.13 -4.76 -5.91
N VAL A 27 -19.47 -3.67 -5.23
CA VAL A 27 -18.75 -3.17 -4.06
C VAL A 27 -19.70 -3.13 -2.89
N GLU A 28 -19.37 -3.82 -1.78
CA GLU A 28 -20.23 -3.89 -0.59
C GLU A 28 -21.70 -4.21 -0.91
N ASN A 29 -21.96 -5.14 -1.85
CA ASN A 29 -23.27 -5.55 -2.38
C ASN A 29 -23.97 -4.51 -3.27
N GLU A 30 -23.36 -3.37 -3.58
CA GLU A 30 -23.87 -2.42 -4.56
C GLU A 30 -23.29 -2.70 -5.94
N ARG A 31 -24.18 -2.81 -6.93
CA ARG A 31 -23.79 -3.10 -8.31
C ARG A 31 -23.49 -1.82 -9.10
N HIS A 32 -22.29 -1.72 -9.65
CA HIS A 32 -21.86 -0.63 -10.51
C HIS A 32 -21.64 -1.14 -11.93
N LEU A 33 -22.35 -0.55 -12.89
CA LEU A 33 -22.10 -0.77 -14.32
C LEU A 33 -21.19 0.35 -14.83
N LEU A 34 -20.03 -0.03 -15.34
CA LEU A 34 -19.03 0.87 -15.91
C LEU A 34 -19.03 0.72 -17.44
N HIS A 35 -19.08 1.85 -18.13
CA HIS A 35 -19.03 1.92 -19.59
C HIS A 35 -17.62 2.29 -20.09
N PRO A 36 -17.33 2.07 -21.39
CA PRO A 36 -16.05 2.48 -21.96
C PRO A 36 -15.72 3.96 -21.74
N GLY A 37 -14.58 4.20 -21.09
CA GLY A 37 -14.12 5.52 -20.66
C GLY A 37 -14.37 5.82 -19.17
N ASP A 38 -15.21 5.04 -18.48
CA ASP A 38 -15.40 5.20 -17.03
C ASP A 38 -14.17 4.70 -16.27
N ILE A 39 -13.92 5.34 -15.14
CA ILE A 39 -12.88 4.96 -14.18
C ILE A 39 -13.53 4.66 -12.84
N MET A 40 -13.12 3.58 -12.20
CA MET A 40 -13.49 3.26 -10.83
C MET A 40 -12.25 3.22 -9.95
N VAL A 41 -12.35 3.80 -8.76
CA VAL A 41 -11.32 3.72 -7.73
C VAL A 41 -11.91 3.03 -6.50
N ILE A 42 -11.31 1.91 -6.11
CA ILE A 42 -11.70 1.12 -4.95
C ILE A 42 -10.61 1.27 -3.89
N PRO A 43 -10.94 1.76 -2.68
CA PRO A 43 -9.97 1.89 -1.59
C PRO A 43 -9.47 0.54 -1.07
N SER A 44 -8.34 0.59 -0.38
CA SER A 44 -7.78 -0.55 0.35
C SER A 44 -8.78 -1.13 1.36
N GLY A 45 -8.86 -2.45 1.43
CA GLY A 45 -9.68 -3.18 2.40
C GLY A 45 -11.18 -3.30 2.07
N VAL A 46 -11.65 -2.71 0.99
CA VAL A 46 -13.05 -2.78 0.56
C VAL A 46 -13.32 -4.10 -0.17
N VAL A 47 -14.37 -4.82 0.25
CA VAL A 47 -14.79 -6.07 -0.40
C VAL A 47 -15.45 -5.75 -1.74
N HIS A 48 -14.96 -6.37 -2.80
CA HIS A 48 -15.50 -6.18 -4.14
C HIS A 48 -15.44 -7.46 -4.98
N GLU A 49 -16.23 -7.48 -6.04
CA GLU A 49 -16.36 -8.57 -7.00
C GLU A 49 -16.40 -7.98 -8.41
N ILE A 50 -15.71 -8.60 -9.37
CA ILE A 50 -15.60 -8.09 -10.73
C ILE A 50 -16.12 -9.14 -11.71
N HIS A 51 -17.18 -8.82 -12.45
CA HIS A 51 -17.75 -9.64 -13.50
C HIS A 51 -17.23 -9.17 -14.86
N THR A 52 -16.32 -9.93 -15.38
CA THR A 52 -15.58 -9.61 -16.61
C THR A 52 -16.25 -10.23 -17.82
N PRO A 53 -16.70 -9.46 -18.82
CA PRO A 53 -17.16 -10.03 -20.09
C PRO A 53 -16.03 -10.80 -20.78
N PRO A 54 -16.36 -11.81 -21.61
CA PRO A 54 -15.36 -12.67 -22.28
C PRO A 54 -14.46 -11.90 -23.25
N THR A 55 -14.90 -10.74 -23.69
CA THR A 55 -14.21 -9.81 -24.57
C THR A 55 -14.07 -8.45 -23.89
N GLY A 56 -13.37 -7.52 -24.51
CA GLY A 56 -13.20 -6.17 -23.98
C GLY A 56 -11.80 -5.89 -23.42
N HIS A 57 -11.51 -4.61 -23.32
CA HIS A 57 -10.23 -4.11 -22.84
C HIS A 57 -10.43 -3.20 -21.62
N ARG A 58 -9.55 -3.34 -20.63
CA ARG A 58 -9.53 -2.53 -19.39
C ARG A 58 -8.13 -2.50 -18.82
N TYR A 59 -7.85 -1.46 -18.07
CA TYR A 59 -6.64 -1.36 -17.29
C TYR A 59 -6.98 -1.56 -15.82
N TYR A 60 -6.14 -2.34 -15.11
CA TYR A 60 -6.16 -2.53 -13.68
C TYR A 60 -4.83 -2.06 -13.11
N PHE A 61 -4.88 -1.16 -12.14
CA PHE A 61 -3.70 -0.72 -11.41
C PHE A 61 -3.90 -0.98 -9.93
N LEU A 62 -3.00 -1.75 -9.36
CA LEU A 62 -2.93 -1.97 -7.93
C LEU A 62 -1.85 -1.07 -7.34
N LEU A 63 -2.27 -0.11 -6.51
CA LEU A 63 -1.40 0.85 -5.85
C LEU A 63 -1.20 0.43 -4.41
N ASP A 64 0.02 0.04 -4.09
CA ASP A 64 0.41 -0.34 -2.74
C ASP A 64 0.26 0.85 -1.79
N ARG A 65 -0.60 0.70 -0.78
CA ARG A 65 -0.88 1.71 0.23
C ARG A 65 0.39 2.17 0.93
N GLU A 66 1.31 1.26 1.26
CA GLU A 66 2.57 1.59 1.92
C GLU A 66 3.44 2.55 1.08
N ARG A 67 3.37 2.45 -0.24
CA ARG A 67 4.14 3.32 -1.16
C ARG A 67 3.48 4.66 -1.42
N LEU A 68 2.20 4.80 -1.09
CA LEU A 68 1.45 6.04 -1.22
C LEU A 68 1.54 6.93 0.04
N PHE A 69 2.14 6.46 1.14
CA PHE A 69 2.32 7.24 2.38
C PHE A 69 3.10 8.56 2.21
N ILE A 70 3.74 8.76 1.06
CA ILE A 70 4.39 10.02 0.69
C ILE A 70 3.35 11.11 0.37
N ILE A 71 2.07 10.74 0.20
CA ILE A 71 1.00 11.69 -0.11
C ILE A 71 0.41 12.19 1.20
N ASP A 72 0.68 13.45 1.53
CA ASP A 72 -0.04 14.15 2.59
C ASP A 72 -1.55 14.09 2.32
N GLY A 73 -2.33 13.72 3.32
CA GLY A 73 -3.78 13.63 3.17
C GLY A 73 -4.30 12.28 2.60
N LEU A 74 -3.49 11.22 2.54
CA LEU A 74 -3.93 9.92 2.01
C LEU A 74 -5.17 9.36 2.75
N LEU A 75 -5.29 9.57 4.08
CA LEU A 75 -6.49 9.19 4.84
C LEU A 75 -7.74 9.97 4.42
N ALA A 76 -7.56 11.20 3.97
CA ALA A 76 -8.66 11.98 3.40
C ALA A 76 -9.08 11.44 2.03
N VAL A 77 -8.13 10.90 1.25
CA VAL A 77 -8.44 10.16 0.01
C VAL A 77 -9.31 8.95 0.34
N GLU A 78 -8.94 8.17 1.33
CA GLU A 78 -9.68 6.98 1.74
C GLU A 78 -11.12 7.31 2.15
N GLU A 79 -11.31 8.38 2.92
CA GLU A 79 -12.65 8.82 3.32
C GLU A 79 -13.49 9.34 2.15
N ALA A 80 -12.85 10.08 1.24
CA ALA A 80 -13.49 10.61 0.05
C ALA A 80 -13.89 9.53 -0.97
N LEU A 81 -13.15 8.42 -1.00
CA LEU A 81 -13.36 7.33 -1.95
C LEU A 81 -14.33 6.25 -1.46
N GLN A 82 -14.78 6.28 -0.18
CA GLN A 82 -15.59 5.21 0.42
C GLN A 82 -17.03 5.13 -0.15
N PRO A 83 -17.56 3.90 -0.39
CA PRO A 83 -16.84 2.63 -0.47
C PRO A 83 -16.10 2.45 -1.78
N CYS A 84 -16.38 3.28 -2.78
CA CYS A 84 -15.69 3.41 -4.05
C CYS A 84 -16.07 4.72 -4.72
N MET A 85 -15.28 5.15 -5.70
CA MET A 85 -15.60 6.32 -6.52
C MET A 85 -15.69 5.94 -7.99
N VAL A 86 -16.79 6.30 -8.64
CA VAL A 86 -16.97 6.16 -10.09
C VAL A 86 -16.85 7.52 -10.76
N ILE A 87 -15.90 7.64 -11.67
CA ILE A 87 -15.67 8.82 -12.50
C ILE A 87 -16.18 8.50 -13.89
N ARG A 88 -17.27 9.15 -14.28
CA ARG A 88 -17.88 8.96 -15.60
C ARG A 88 -17.05 9.61 -16.69
N LYS A 89 -17.00 9.02 -17.84
CA LYS A 89 -16.30 9.53 -19.03
C LYS A 89 -16.63 11.01 -19.25
N GLY A 90 -15.60 11.83 -19.41
CA GLY A 90 -15.72 13.27 -19.67
C GLY A 90 -16.03 14.13 -18.45
N SER A 91 -16.31 13.54 -17.27
CA SER A 91 -16.60 14.32 -16.06
C SER A 91 -15.33 14.88 -15.39
N ALA A 92 -14.16 14.28 -15.65
CA ALA A 92 -12.87 14.70 -15.11
C ALA A 92 -11.74 14.42 -16.12
N PRO A 93 -11.60 15.24 -17.18
CA PRO A 93 -10.63 15.00 -18.26
C PRO A 93 -9.18 14.89 -17.77
N GLU A 94 -8.82 15.65 -16.73
CA GLU A 94 -7.49 15.64 -16.12
C GLU A 94 -7.17 14.28 -15.48
N ILE A 95 -8.16 13.65 -14.83
CA ILE A 95 -8.04 12.33 -14.21
C ILE A 95 -7.94 11.25 -15.29
N GLU A 96 -8.80 11.32 -16.30
CA GLU A 96 -8.76 10.40 -17.45
C GLU A 96 -7.40 10.43 -18.14
N GLN A 97 -6.84 11.62 -18.35
CA GLN A 97 -5.54 11.76 -19.00
C GLN A 97 -4.43 11.13 -18.17
N ARG A 98 -4.44 11.28 -16.83
CA ARG A 98 -3.44 10.65 -15.96
C ARG A 98 -3.49 9.13 -16.01
N VAL A 99 -4.68 8.54 -15.96
CA VAL A 99 -4.84 7.08 -16.04
C VAL A 99 -4.37 6.57 -17.41
N LYS A 100 -4.67 7.28 -18.50
CA LYS A 100 -4.19 6.93 -19.85
C LYS A 100 -2.68 7.03 -19.96
N THR A 101 -2.08 8.09 -19.40
CA THR A 101 -0.61 8.24 -19.37
C THR A 101 0.02 7.12 -18.55
N ALA A 102 -0.52 6.80 -17.37
CA ALA A 102 -0.04 5.69 -16.56
C ALA A 102 -0.11 4.35 -17.29
N ALA A 103 -1.19 4.11 -18.06
CA ALA A 103 -1.34 2.90 -18.86
C ALA A 103 -0.30 2.82 -19.99
N ALA A 104 -0.08 3.94 -20.69
CA ALA A 104 0.92 4.01 -21.74
C ALA A 104 2.33 3.75 -21.22
N GLU A 105 2.72 4.41 -20.13
CA GLU A 105 4.04 4.26 -19.51
C GLU A 105 4.28 2.86 -18.93
N ALA A 106 3.28 2.27 -18.28
CA ALA A 106 3.37 0.92 -17.74
C ALA A 106 3.48 -0.16 -18.85
N GLY A 107 2.95 0.12 -20.05
CA GLY A 107 2.98 -0.77 -21.20
C GLY A 107 4.31 -0.79 -21.97
N VAL A 108 5.23 0.15 -21.69
CA VAL A 108 6.53 0.23 -22.38
C VAL A 108 7.55 -0.70 -21.70
N ALA A 109 7.60 -1.95 -22.12
CA ALA A 109 8.44 -3.01 -21.53
C ALA A 109 9.95 -2.76 -21.53
N ARG A 110 10.47 -1.68 -22.12
CA ARG A 110 11.90 -1.35 -22.22
C ARG A 110 12.33 -0.10 -21.47
N ASP A 111 11.39 0.67 -20.95
CA ASP A 111 11.73 1.85 -20.13
C ASP A 111 11.76 1.47 -18.65
N ARG A 112 12.97 1.50 -18.05
CA ARG A 112 13.15 1.25 -16.60
C ARG A 112 12.45 2.28 -15.71
N PHE A 113 12.04 3.43 -16.24
CA PHE A 113 11.34 4.50 -15.52
C PHE A 113 9.83 4.49 -15.72
N GLY A 114 9.31 3.78 -16.73
CA GLY A 114 7.89 3.79 -17.08
C GLY A 114 6.97 3.44 -15.90
N LEU A 115 7.31 2.41 -15.12
CA LEU A 115 6.55 2.06 -13.89
C LEU A 115 6.62 3.17 -12.83
N THR A 116 7.72 3.91 -12.74
CA THR A 116 7.83 5.05 -11.81
C THR A 116 6.95 6.19 -12.25
N VAL A 117 6.96 6.53 -13.54
CA VAL A 117 6.09 7.56 -14.13
C VAL A 117 4.61 7.17 -13.94
N ALA A 118 4.25 5.93 -14.25
CA ALA A 118 2.88 5.43 -14.03
C ALA A 118 2.42 5.61 -12.58
N ARG A 119 3.27 5.27 -11.61
CA ARG A 119 2.96 5.47 -10.18
C ARG A 119 2.80 6.94 -9.80
N LEU A 120 3.65 7.82 -10.33
CA LEU A 120 3.55 9.27 -10.09
C LEU A 120 2.24 9.84 -10.66
N GLU A 121 1.85 9.42 -11.86
CA GLU A 121 0.60 9.85 -12.47
C GLU A 121 -0.63 9.36 -11.68
N LEU A 122 -0.64 8.12 -11.23
CA LEU A 122 -1.73 7.58 -10.40
C LEU A 122 -1.76 8.22 -9.00
N SER A 123 -0.59 8.51 -8.41
CA SER A 123 -0.52 9.27 -7.14
C SER A 123 -1.08 10.68 -7.32
N ARG A 124 -0.73 11.34 -8.42
CA ARG A 124 -1.26 12.67 -8.76
C ARG A 124 -2.76 12.62 -9.01
N MET A 125 -3.28 11.59 -9.66
CA MET A 125 -4.71 11.35 -9.84
C MET A 125 -5.45 11.34 -8.49
N LEU A 126 -4.93 10.62 -7.49
CA LEU A 126 -5.53 10.57 -6.15
C LEU A 126 -5.55 11.96 -5.49
N ILE A 127 -4.50 12.76 -5.65
CA ILE A 127 -4.46 14.13 -5.14
C ILE A 127 -5.51 15.02 -5.84
N ASP A 128 -5.67 14.88 -7.15
CA ASP A 128 -6.65 15.66 -7.91
C ASP A 128 -8.09 15.26 -7.53
N LEU A 129 -8.34 13.97 -7.26
CA LEU A 129 -9.62 13.49 -6.71
C LEU A 129 -9.93 14.12 -5.35
N LEU A 130 -8.92 14.19 -4.45
CA LEU A 130 -9.06 14.87 -3.16
C LEU A 130 -9.43 16.34 -3.30
N ARG A 131 -8.70 17.05 -4.15
CA ARG A 131 -8.95 18.48 -4.38
C ARG A 131 -10.38 18.71 -4.87
N ARG A 132 -10.84 17.87 -5.79
CA ARG A 132 -12.20 17.93 -6.31
C ARG A 132 -13.21 17.64 -5.22
N HIS A 133 -13.03 16.56 -4.45
CA HIS A 133 -13.92 16.22 -3.35
C HIS A 133 -13.96 17.34 -2.27
N ALA A 134 -12.82 17.94 -1.95
CA ALA A 134 -12.74 19.06 -1.00
C ALA A 134 -13.46 20.30 -1.51
N GLN A 135 -13.48 20.56 -2.81
CA GLN A 135 -14.24 21.67 -3.42
C GLN A 135 -15.74 21.42 -3.37
N GLU A 136 -16.18 20.17 -3.54
CA GLU A 136 -17.60 19.80 -3.57
C GLU A 136 -18.23 19.73 -2.16
N HIS A 137 -17.46 19.33 -1.13
CA HIS A 137 -17.99 19.00 0.22
C HIS A 137 -17.60 19.98 1.34
N GLY A 138 -16.82 21.01 1.05
CA GLY A 138 -16.61 22.20 1.91
C GLY A 138 -15.90 21.96 3.25
N THR A 139 -16.20 22.83 4.24
CA THR A 139 -15.43 23.03 5.49
C THR A 139 -15.45 21.87 6.50
N GLU A 140 -16.44 20.98 6.49
CA GLU A 140 -16.54 19.87 7.45
C GLU A 140 -15.51 18.78 7.16
N LEU A 141 -15.30 18.48 5.88
CA LEU A 141 -14.23 17.61 5.43
C LEU A 141 -12.87 18.14 5.90
N ASN A 142 -12.62 19.44 5.74
CA ASN A 142 -11.37 20.09 6.13
C ASN A 142 -11.04 19.97 7.63
N ARG A 143 -12.03 19.82 8.52
CA ARG A 143 -11.81 19.65 9.96
C ARG A 143 -11.49 18.20 10.31
N ARG A 144 -12.21 17.24 9.74
CA ARG A 144 -11.96 15.80 9.91
C ARG A 144 -10.62 15.41 9.28
N VAL A 145 -10.35 15.92 8.09
CA VAL A 145 -9.07 15.75 7.38
C VAL A 145 -7.92 16.25 8.22
N ARG A 146 -7.95 17.49 8.76
CA ARG A 146 -6.86 18.02 9.59
C ARG A 146 -6.58 17.18 10.84
N HIS A 147 -7.60 16.65 11.50
CA HIS A 147 -7.39 15.81 12.66
C HIS A 147 -6.77 14.46 12.26
N LYS A 148 -7.20 13.88 11.14
CA LYS A 148 -6.62 12.65 10.58
C LYS A 148 -5.20 12.88 10.06
N GLU A 149 -4.93 14.02 9.41
CA GLU A 149 -3.58 14.40 8.95
C GLU A 149 -2.59 14.53 10.11
N GLN A 150 -2.98 15.16 11.23
CA GLN A 150 -2.14 15.23 12.42
C GLN A 150 -1.83 13.84 12.98
N THR A 151 -2.83 12.95 13.02
CA THR A 151 -2.63 11.56 13.42
C THR A 151 -1.72 10.84 12.43
N GLN A 152 -1.90 11.04 11.14
CA GLN A 152 -1.08 10.42 10.09
C GLN A 152 0.38 10.90 10.15
N MET A 153 0.63 12.20 10.31
CA MET A 153 1.98 12.73 10.48
C MET A 153 2.69 12.09 11.67
N LEU A 154 2.00 11.96 12.80
CA LEU A 154 2.54 11.27 13.97
C LEU A 154 2.91 9.81 13.64
N PHE A 155 2.09 9.11 12.87
CA PHE A 155 2.38 7.72 12.50
C PHE A 155 3.48 7.60 11.43
N VAL A 156 3.68 8.62 10.59
CA VAL A 156 4.87 8.73 9.72
C VAL A 156 6.13 8.85 10.57
N ASP A 157 6.13 9.73 11.57
CA ASP A 157 7.26 9.90 12.50
C ASP A 157 7.54 8.61 13.28
N ILE A 158 6.50 7.92 13.74
CA ILE A 158 6.62 6.63 14.43
C ILE A 158 7.19 5.56 13.50
N ARG A 159 6.71 5.49 12.27
CA ARG A 159 7.21 4.57 11.24
C ARG A 159 8.71 4.79 11.01
N ASP A 160 9.10 6.03 10.78
CA ASP A 160 10.49 6.40 10.51
C ASP A 160 11.38 6.13 11.72
N TYR A 161 10.87 6.39 12.93
CA TYR A 161 11.54 6.02 14.18
C TYR A 161 11.72 4.49 14.27
N VAL A 162 10.67 3.70 14.03
CA VAL A 162 10.77 2.23 14.05
C VAL A 162 11.74 1.72 12.99
N MET A 163 11.74 2.29 11.79
CA MET A 163 12.70 1.92 10.75
C MET A 163 14.16 2.18 11.15
N ALA A 164 14.41 3.31 11.80
CA ALA A 164 15.76 3.69 12.25
C ALA A 164 16.22 2.89 13.49
N HIS A 165 15.29 2.45 14.34
CA HIS A 165 15.54 1.84 15.64
C HIS A 165 15.04 0.39 15.76
N CYS A 166 14.76 -0.29 14.65
CA CYS A 166 14.14 -1.62 14.65
C CYS A 166 14.95 -2.69 15.41
N ALA A 167 16.25 -2.49 15.56
CA ALA A 167 17.13 -3.37 16.33
C ALA A 167 16.96 -3.25 17.86
N GLU A 168 16.36 -2.17 18.33
CA GLU A 168 16.11 -1.93 19.75
C GLU A 168 14.89 -2.70 20.26
N ASP A 169 14.71 -2.74 21.58
CA ASP A 169 13.53 -3.38 22.20
C ASP A 169 12.32 -2.44 22.13
N LEU A 170 11.74 -2.36 20.93
CA LEU A 170 10.55 -1.57 20.68
C LEU A 170 9.29 -2.36 20.99
N THR A 171 8.41 -1.77 21.81
CA THR A 171 7.11 -2.34 22.17
C THR A 171 5.96 -1.40 21.78
N PRO A 172 4.74 -1.91 21.56
CA PRO A 172 3.57 -1.05 21.37
C PRO A 172 3.37 -0.05 22.52
N GLN A 173 3.71 -0.44 23.76
CA GLN A 173 3.60 0.44 24.92
C GLN A 173 4.56 1.62 24.81
N ASN A 174 5.84 1.37 24.49
CA ASN A 174 6.83 2.45 24.36
C ASN A 174 6.45 3.44 23.26
N MET A 175 5.86 2.94 22.17
CA MET A 175 5.41 3.79 21.07
C MET A 175 4.13 4.57 21.42
N ALA A 176 3.22 3.95 22.16
CA ALA A 176 2.03 4.60 22.69
C ALA A 176 2.41 5.76 23.65
N ASP A 177 3.35 5.52 24.56
CA ASP A 177 3.84 6.54 25.49
C ASP A 177 4.48 7.73 24.74
N LYS A 178 5.28 7.46 23.71
CA LYS A 178 5.89 8.49 22.84
C LYS A 178 4.84 9.32 22.08
N SER A 179 3.72 8.72 21.71
CA SER A 179 2.65 9.35 20.92
C SER A 179 1.55 9.98 21.76
N GLY A 180 1.59 9.81 23.10
CA GLY A 180 0.55 10.31 24.00
C GLY A 180 -0.77 9.53 23.95
N TYR A 181 -0.76 8.32 23.40
CA TYR A 181 -1.92 7.44 23.31
C TYR A 181 -1.88 6.33 24.35
N SER A 182 -3.05 5.76 24.68
CA SER A 182 -3.09 4.45 25.33
C SER A 182 -2.61 3.37 24.36
N ARG A 183 -2.04 2.29 24.90
CA ARG A 183 -1.57 1.16 24.07
C ARG A 183 -2.64 0.65 23.09
N TYR A 184 -3.88 0.43 23.57
CA TYR A 184 -4.98 -0.04 22.74
C TYR A 184 -5.31 0.93 21.59
N HIS A 185 -5.34 2.23 21.89
CA HIS A 185 -5.61 3.26 20.89
C HIS A 185 -4.48 3.35 19.87
N PHE A 186 -3.22 3.27 20.32
CA PHE A 186 -2.06 3.23 19.45
C PHE A 186 -2.09 2.05 18.49
N GLU A 187 -2.28 0.81 19.00
CA GLU A 187 -2.32 -0.40 18.18
C GLU A 187 -3.43 -0.33 17.12
N ARG A 188 -4.62 0.18 17.48
CA ARG A 188 -5.72 0.38 16.56
C ARG A 188 -5.38 1.40 15.48
N LEU A 189 -4.92 2.59 15.87
CA LEU A 189 -4.57 3.64 14.91
C LEU A 189 -3.39 3.21 14.02
N PHE A 190 -2.42 2.49 14.58
CA PHE A 190 -1.31 1.94 13.80
C PHE A 190 -1.81 0.99 12.71
N TYR A 191 -2.72 0.09 13.08
CA TYR A 191 -3.35 -0.81 12.12
C TYR A 191 -4.19 -0.05 11.08
N ASP A 192 -5.01 0.92 11.51
CA ASP A 192 -5.82 1.75 10.63
C ASP A 192 -4.95 2.55 9.64
N CYS A 193 -3.79 3.03 10.07
CA CYS A 193 -2.87 3.80 9.22
C CYS A 193 -2.02 2.91 8.29
N LEU A 194 -1.50 1.77 8.77
CA LEU A 194 -0.50 0.97 8.06
C LEU A 194 -1.05 -0.34 7.49
N GLY A 195 -2.27 -0.73 7.89
CA GLY A 195 -2.92 -1.96 7.45
C GLY A 195 -2.34 -3.24 8.05
N ILE A 196 -1.30 -3.13 8.88
CA ILE A 196 -0.63 -4.25 9.55
C ILE A 196 -0.40 -3.92 11.02
N SER A 197 -0.25 -4.95 11.88
CA SER A 197 0.04 -4.73 13.28
C SER A 197 1.45 -4.14 13.49
N PHE A 198 1.65 -3.44 14.60
CA PHE A 198 2.97 -2.93 14.98
C PHE A 198 4.03 -4.03 15.06
N HIS A 199 3.67 -5.18 15.61
CA HIS A 199 4.58 -6.33 15.70
C HIS A 199 4.98 -6.86 14.32
N GLU A 200 4.04 -6.96 13.41
CA GLU A 200 4.32 -7.39 12.04
C GLU A 200 5.20 -6.37 11.30
N PHE A 201 4.91 -5.09 11.43
CA PHE A 201 5.73 -4.03 10.85
C PHE A 201 7.17 -4.08 11.37
N LEU A 202 7.36 -4.15 12.69
CA LEU A 202 8.68 -4.26 13.32
C LEU A 202 9.43 -5.51 12.84
N THR A 203 8.73 -6.64 12.73
CA THR A 203 9.31 -7.88 12.23
C THR A 203 9.81 -7.74 10.80
N ARG A 204 9.03 -7.11 9.91
CA ARG A 204 9.42 -6.85 8.53
C ARG A 204 10.64 -5.92 8.44
N GLN A 205 10.71 -4.88 9.27
CA GLN A 205 11.88 -3.99 9.31
C GLN A 205 13.16 -4.73 9.78
N ARG A 206 13.04 -5.54 10.83
CA ARG A 206 14.14 -6.41 11.29
C ARG A 206 14.63 -7.37 10.22
N LEU A 207 13.71 -8.00 9.47
CA LEU A 207 14.07 -8.87 8.35
C LEU A 207 14.77 -8.10 7.22
N THR A 208 14.33 -6.89 6.93
CA THR A 208 15.01 -6.03 5.93
C THR A 208 16.45 -5.73 6.35
N LEU A 209 16.67 -5.37 7.61
CA LEU A 209 18.01 -5.16 8.17
C LEU A 209 18.85 -6.46 8.13
N CYS A 210 18.25 -7.61 8.49
CA CYS A 210 18.94 -8.91 8.38
C CYS A 210 19.42 -9.21 6.97
N LYS A 211 18.56 -9.00 5.97
CA LYS A 211 18.94 -9.23 4.56
C LYS A 211 20.10 -8.34 4.14
N GLN A 212 20.09 -7.08 4.51
CA GLN A 212 21.20 -6.16 4.23
C GLN A 212 22.51 -6.62 4.88
N LEU A 213 22.45 -7.09 6.15
CA LEU A 213 23.63 -7.60 6.84
C LEU A 213 24.12 -8.91 6.24
N LEU A 214 23.21 -9.82 5.86
CA LEU A 214 23.56 -11.08 5.18
C LEU A 214 24.26 -10.87 3.84
N GLU A 215 23.89 -9.81 3.13
CA GLU A 215 24.45 -9.47 1.81
C GLU A 215 25.77 -8.70 1.90
N ARG A 216 25.95 -7.89 2.95
CA ARG A 216 27.04 -6.91 3.03
C ARG A 216 28.15 -7.27 4.01
N THR A 217 27.93 -8.27 4.87
CA THR A 217 28.89 -8.66 5.91
C THR A 217 29.12 -10.16 5.95
N ASP A 218 30.26 -10.56 6.51
CA ASP A 218 30.59 -11.95 6.80
C ASP A 218 30.24 -12.34 8.24
N ASP A 219 29.47 -11.52 8.94
CA ASP A 219 29.06 -11.76 10.31
C ASP A 219 28.33 -13.10 10.47
N SER A 220 28.52 -13.76 11.61
CA SER A 220 27.79 -14.99 11.90
C SER A 220 26.28 -14.79 11.91
N ILE A 221 25.53 -15.81 11.54
CA ILE A 221 24.04 -15.77 11.56
C ILE A 221 23.52 -15.38 12.95
N THR A 222 24.19 -15.84 14.02
CA THR A 222 23.85 -15.49 15.41
C THR A 222 24.11 -14.01 15.69
N SER A 223 25.24 -13.46 15.20
CA SER A 223 25.54 -12.03 15.34
C SER A 223 24.49 -11.15 14.63
N ILE A 224 24.15 -11.51 13.38
CA ILE A 224 23.13 -10.79 12.61
C ILE A 224 21.77 -10.82 13.29
N ALA A 225 21.35 -11.96 13.85
CA ALA A 225 20.12 -12.07 14.62
C ALA A 225 20.07 -11.03 15.76
N GLY A 226 21.16 -10.94 16.54
CA GLY A 226 21.28 -9.96 17.63
C GLY A 226 21.31 -8.52 17.13
N GLN A 227 22.11 -8.21 16.12
CA GLN A 227 22.21 -6.88 15.52
C GLN A 227 20.90 -6.39 14.92
N SER A 228 20.03 -7.30 14.54
CA SER A 228 18.72 -6.98 13.95
C SER A 228 17.57 -7.02 14.98
N GLY A 229 17.88 -7.13 16.26
CA GLY A 229 16.90 -7.02 17.34
C GLY A 229 16.06 -8.29 17.59
N PHE A 230 16.49 -9.46 17.08
CA PHE A 230 15.85 -10.72 17.45
C PHE A 230 16.36 -11.22 18.79
N GLY A 231 15.46 -11.48 19.75
CA GLY A 231 15.80 -11.92 21.11
C GLY A 231 16.39 -13.31 21.19
N SER A 232 16.27 -14.14 20.13
CA SER A 232 16.92 -15.45 20.04
C SER A 232 17.13 -15.89 18.60
N ILE A 233 18.18 -16.69 18.39
CA ILE A 233 18.50 -17.29 17.09
C ILE A 233 17.37 -18.25 16.61
N ALA A 234 16.69 -18.92 17.53
CA ALA A 234 15.57 -19.80 17.19
C ALA A 234 14.39 -19.03 16.63
N THR A 235 14.02 -17.90 17.25
CA THR A 235 12.97 -17.00 16.76
C THR A 235 13.35 -16.42 15.40
N PHE A 236 14.60 -15.94 15.27
CA PHE A 236 15.11 -15.42 14.01
C PHE A 236 14.98 -16.43 12.87
N ASN A 237 15.52 -17.64 13.03
CA ASN A 237 15.48 -18.67 11.99
C ASN A 237 14.05 -19.03 11.58
N ARG A 238 13.14 -19.18 12.55
CA ARG A 238 11.74 -19.49 12.29
C ARG A 238 11.05 -18.38 11.51
N VAL A 239 11.22 -17.12 11.93
CA VAL A 239 10.60 -15.96 11.29
C VAL A 239 11.20 -15.74 9.90
N PHE A 240 12.51 -15.82 9.76
CA PHE A 240 13.18 -15.67 8.45
C PHE A 240 12.70 -16.73 7.46
N GLN A 241 12.63 -18.00 7.88
CA GLN A 241 12.11 -19.09 7.05
C GLN A 241 10.65 -18.89 6.66
N GLN A 242 9.83 -18.36 7.56
CA GLN A 242 8.41 -18.08 7.31
C GLN A 242 8.22 -17.01 6.23
N TYR A 243 9.03 -15.95 6.24
CA TYR A 243 8.87 -14.81 5.33
C TYR A 243 9.64 -14.96 4.02
N GLU A 244 10.83 -15.55 4.05
CA GLU A 244 11.71 -15.66 2.88
C GLU A 244 11.67 -17.04 2.22
N GLY A 245 10.95 -18.00 2.80
CA GLY A 245 10.83 -19.38 2.27
C GLY A 245 12.10 -20.23 2.42
N MET A 246 13.20 -19.67 2.96
CA MET A 246 14.48 -20.33 3.10
C MET A 246 15.22 -19.91 4.37
N SER A 247 16.24 -20.69 4.77
CA SER A 247 17.05 -20.34 5.93
C SER A 247 17.97 -19.13 5.65
N PRO A 248 18.38 -18.35 6.70
CA PRO A 248 19.34 -17.24 6.52
C PRO A 248 20.66 -17.68 5.86
N SER A 249 21.16 -18.87 6.19
CA SER A 249 22.39 -19.39 5.59
C SER A 249 22.22 -19.72 4.11
N ALA A 250 21.04 -20.22 3.69
CA ALA A 250 20.74 -20.47 2.29
C ALA A 250 20.59 -19.15 1.53
N TYR A 251 19.95 -18.14 2.14
CA TYR A 251 19.79 -16.81 1.57
C TYR A 251 21.15 -16.17 1.27
N ARG A 252 22.11 -16.18 2.22
CA ARG A 252 23.47 -15.69 2.03
C ARG A 252 24.20 -16.38 0.87
N LYS A 253 24.10 -17.71 0.79
CA LYS A 253 24.73 -18.48 -0.30
C LYS A 253 24.18 -18.11 -1.67
N ASN A 254 22.87 -17.91 -1.77
CA ASN A 254 22.21 -17.55 -3.01
C ASN A 254 22.59 -16.14 -3.46
N GLY A 255 22.67 -15.18 -2.54
CA GLY A 255 23.13 -13.80 -2.84
C GLY A 255 24.57 -13.77 -3.34
N ALA A 256 25.47 -14.55 -2.73
CA ALA A 256 26.86 -14.64 -3.17
C ALA A 256 27.03 -15.32 -4.55
N ALA A 257 26.07 -16.14 -4.99
CA ALA A 257 26.09 -16.78 -6.30
C ALA A 257 25.59 -15.85 -7.44
N GLN A 258 24.81 -14.80 -7.14
CA GLN A 258 24.31 -13.84 -8.11
C GLN A 258 25.24 -12.63 -8.31
N SER A 259 26.26 -12.48 -7.47
CA SER A 259 27.24 -11.37 -7.53
C SER A 259 28.56 -11.76 -8.22
N LYS A 260 28.63 -12.94 -8.80
CA LYS A 260 29.72 -13.46 -9.64
C LYS A 260 29.26 -13.60 -11.09
#